data_01c6ff20fcce38840d8361005a4f002b
#
_entry.id   01c6ff20fcce38840d8361005a4f002b
#
_cell.length_a   1.000
_cell.length_b   1.000
_cell.length_c   1.000
_cell.angle_alpha   90.00
_cell.angle_beta   90.00
_cell.angle_gamma   90.00
#
_symmetry.space_group_name_H-M   'P 1'
#
loop_
_entity.id
_entity.type
_entity.pdbx_description
1 polymer ?
#
loop_
_entity_poly.entity_id
_entity_poly.type
_entity_poly.pdbx_seq_one_letter_code
_entity_poly.pdbx_strand_id
1 'polypeptide(L)'
;MKFVVSDLDGTLLHSHNIVSEYTIRTIDKLVKKNVNFAIATGRGQQGVQGILKQLGINPYLICNNGANIYTPEGECILDKRIPKKIVTEILKEIRKNNLFYSAFLNEFYFHSKDETVEDFTSRPLFTEVAVEKEEDIPDLNKIIVSDDNPKVLIELVNILKNKFSHLAEIMLSQPTC
;
A
#
# COMPACT_ATOMS: atom_id res chain seq x y z
N MET A 1 -3.59 -23.74 -16.10
CA MET A 1 -2.75 -22.63 -15.63
C MET A 1 -2.43 -22.87 -14.15
N LYS A 2 -1.17 -22.82 -13.72
CA LYS A 2 -0.79 -23.00 -12.30
C LYS A 2 -0.27 -21.66 -11.78
N PHE A 3 -0.71 -21.29 -10.57
CA PHE A 3 -0.29 -20.08 -9.88
C PHE A 3 0.25 -20.41 -8.50
N VAL A 4 1.30 -19.70 -8.09
CA VAL A 4 1.74 -19.60 -6.71
C VAL A 4 1.66 -18.13 -6.33
N VAL A 5 0.97 -17.83 -5.25
CA VAL A 5 0.84 -16.47 -4.71
C VAL A 5 1.52 -16.46 -3.34
N SER A 6 2.40 -15.50 -3.11
CA SER A 6 3.08 -15.30 -1.83
C SER A 6 2.78 -13.91 -1.29
N ASP A 7 2.54 -13.82 0.01
CA ASP A 7 2.65 -12.56 0.72
C ASP A 7 4.13 -12.12 0.77
N LEU A 8 4.36 -10.84 1.00
CA LEU A 8 5.68 -10.24 0.95
C LEU A 8 6.30 -10.11 2.33
N ASP A 9 5.67 -9.33 3.21
CA ASP A 9 6.23 -8.93 4.49
C ASP A 9 6.04 -10.04 5.55
N GLY A 10 7.13 -10.55 6.11
CA GLY A 10 7.09 -11.69 7.04
C GLY A 10 6.87 -13.05 6.37
N THR A 11 6.79 -13.13 5.04
CA THR A 11 6.64 -14.37 4.28
C THR A 11 7.78 -14.54 3.27
N LEU A 12 7.81 -13.73 2.22
CA LEU A 12 8.85 -13.77 1.19
C LEU A 12 10.13 -13.04 1.65
N LEU A 13 9.95 -11.98 2.44
CA LEU A 13 11.03 -11.17 2.98
C LEU A 13 11.43 -11.65 4.38
N HIS A 14 12.74 -11.75 4.59
CA HIS A 14 13.34 -11.72 5.92
C HIS A 14 13.51 -10.27 6.41
N SER A 15 14.22 -10.07 7.53
CA SER A 15 14.56 -8.76 8.05
C SER A 15 15.21 -7.86 6.96
N HIS A 16 14.94 -6.56 7.03
CA HIS A 16 15.55 -5.53 6.16
C HIS A 16 15.22 -5.60 4.65
N ASN A 17 14.04 -6.07 4.27
CA ASN A 17 13.62 -6.13 2.86
C ASN A 17 14.53 -6.99 1.95
N ILE A 18 15.11 -8.04 2.50
CA ILE A 18 16.01 -8.95 1.77
C ILE A 18 15.27 -10.24 1.42
N VAL A 19 15.37 -10.63 0.14
CA VAL A 19 14.95 -11.97 -0.32
C VAL A 19 16.14 -12.91 -0.24
N SER A 20 15.99 -14.07 0.40
CA SER A 20 17.08 -15.04 0.50
C SER A 20 17.43 -15.63 -0.87
N GLU A 21 18.70 -16.00 -1.07
CA GLU A 21 19.13 -16.69 -2.29
C GLU A 21 18.36 -17.99 -2.52
N TYR A 22 18.00 -18.71 -1.45
CA TYR A 22 17.21 -19.94 -1.53
C TYR A 22 15.82 -19.64 -2.12
N THR A 23 15.18 -18.56 -1.66
CA THR A 23 13.87 -18.12 -2.16
C THR A 23 13.97 -17.72 -3.64
N ILE A 24 14.98 -16.93 -4.02
CA ILE A 24 15.21 -16.52 -5.41
C ILE A 24 15.34 -17.73 -6.32
N ARG A 25 16.21 -18.69 -5.96
CA ARG A 25 16.43 -19.95 -6.73
C ARG A 25 15.16 -20.82 -6.80
N THR A 26 14.35 -20.80 -5.77
CA THR A 26 13.09 -21.57 -5.73
C THR A 26 12.06 -20.98 -6.67
N ILE A 27 11.90 -19.66 -6.66
CA ILE A 27 10.99 -18.94 -7.58
C ILE A 27 11.45 -19.11 -9.03
N ASP A 28 12.74 -18.99 -9.32
CA ASP A 28 13.32 -19.23 -10.66
C ASP A 28 12.95 -20.63 -11.19
N LYS A 29 13.06 -21.65 -10.33
CA LYS A 29 12.63 -23.03 -10.68
C LYS A 29 11.13 -23.15 -10.96
N LEU A 30 10.28 -22.39 -10.25
CA LEU A 30 8.83 -22.38 -10.51
C LEU A 30 8.53 -21.75 -11.87
N VAL A 31 9.12 -20.61 -12.16
CA VAL A 31 8.93 -19.89 -13.44
C VAL A 31 9.42 -20.76 -14.62
N LYS A 32 10.59 -21.43 -14.50
CA LYS A 32 11.11 -22.35 -15.51
C LYS A 32 10.22 -23.57 -15.75
N LYS A 33 9.33 -23.91 -14.81
CA LYS A 33 8.31 -24.95 -14.97
C LYS A 33 6.96 -24.42 -15.46
N ASN A 34 6.91 -23.20 -16.00
CA ASN A 34 5.70 -22.52 -16.45
C ASN A 34 4.62 -22.41 -15.35
N VAL A 35 5.05 -22.19 -14.10
CA VAL A 35 4.18 -21.82 -13.00
C VAL A 35 4.21 -20.31 -12.86
N ASN A 36 3.07 -19.65 -12.94
CA ASN A 36 2.97 -18.22 -12.73
C ASN A 36 3.20 -17.89 -11.25
N PHE A 37 3.99 -16.85 -11.00
CA PHE A 37 4.24 -16.37 -9.65
C PHE A 37 3.58 -14.99 -9.46
N ALA A 38 2.98 -14.80 -8.31
CA ALA A 38 2.38 -13.53 -7.92
C ALA A 38 2.83 -13.14 -6.50
N ILE A 39 2.97 -11.84 -6.29
CA ILE A 39 3.19 -11.25 -4.97
C ILE A 39 1.90 -10.53 -4.57
N ALA A 40 1.36 -10.82 -3.38
CA ALA A 40 0.24 -10.12 -2.78
C ALA A 40 0.74 -9.32 -1.56
N THR A 41 0.49 -8.02 -1.53
CA THR A 41 1.04 -7.15 -0.48
C THR A 41 0.17 -5.93 -0.20
N GLY A 42 0.27 -5.40 1.00
CA GLY A 42 -0.27 -4.09 1.35
C GLY A 42 0.52 -2.92 0.76
N ARG A 43 1.73 -3.16 0.22
CA ARG A 43 2.54 -2.11 -0.41
C ARG A 43 1.95 -1.68 -1.75
N GLY A 44 2.18 -0.41 -2.15
CA GLY A 44 1.97 0.03 -3.53
C GLY A 44 3.04 -0.50 -4.46
N GLN A 45 2.83 -0.39 -5.78
CA GLN A 45 3.76 -0.87 -6.81
C GLN A 45 5.18 -0.33 -6.62
N GLN A 46 5.33 0.93 -6.25
CA GLN A 46 6.63 1.57 -6.00
C GLN A 46 7.38 0.91 -4.84
N GLY A 47 6.64 0.52 -3.79
CA GLY A 47 7.20 -0.12 -2.59
C GLY A 47 7.77 -1.52 -2.82
N VAL A 48 7.53 -2.14 -3.98
CA VAL A 48 8.03 -3.47 -4.31
C VAL A 48 9.17 -3.47 -5.34
N GLN A 49 9.49 -2.32 -5.96
CA GLN A 49 10.49 -2.25 -7.04
C GLN A 49 11.88 -2.77 -6.64
N GLY A 50 12.33 -2.46 -5.41
CA GLY A 50 13.60 -2.96 -4.90
C GLY A 50 13.64 -4.49 -4.74
N ILE A 51 12.48 -5.09 -4.45
CA ILE A 51 12.34 -6.54 -4.30
C ILE A 51 12.31 -7.22 -5.66
N LEU A 52 11.63 -6.64 -6.65
CA LEU A 52 11.62 -7.16 -8.04
C LEU A 52 13.03 -7.20 -8.62
N LYS A 53 13.86 -6.19 -8.34
CA LYS A 53 15.29 -6.18 -8.74
C LYS A 53 16.06 -7.32 -8.10
N GLN A 54 15.81 -7.67 -6.85
CA GLN A 54 16.44 -8.81 -6.18
C GLN A 54 15.99 -10.15 -6.77
N LEU A 55 14.70 -10.28 -7.08
CA LEU A 55 14.14 -11.50 -7.67
C LEU A 55 14.59 -11.75 -9.10
N GLY A 56 14.92 -10.70 -9.85
CA GLY A 56 15.30 -10.79 -11.26
C GLY A 56 14.19 -11.26 -12.19
N ILE A 57 12.95 -11.20 -11.75
CA ILE A 57 11.73 -11.55 -12.52
C ILE A 57 10.67 -10.49 -12.33
N ASN A 58 9.71 -10.46 -13.24
CA ASN A 58 8.50 -9.66 -13.13
C ASN A 58 7.31 -10.59 -12.85
N PRO A 59 6.87 -10.76 -11.60
CA PRO A 59 5.68 -11.53 -11.25
C PRO A 59 4.40 -10.71 -11.49
N TYR A 60 3.23 -11.34 -11.39
CA TYR A 60 2.00 -10.60 -11.13
C TYR A 60 2.12 -9.89 -9.79
N LEU A 61 1.60 -8.64 -9.71
CA LEU A 61 1.59 -7.88 -8.46
C LEU A 61 0.16 -7.60 -8.04
N ILE A 62 -0.19 -8.00 -6.83
CA ILE A 62 -1.45 -7.67 -6.16
C ILE A 62 -1.07 -6.69 -5.06
N CYS A 63 -1.23 -5.39 -5.34
CA CYS A 63 -0.77 -4.28 -4.50
C CYS A 63 -1.92 -3.62 -3.74
N ASN A 64 -1.58 -2.82 -2.74
CA ASN A 64 -2.53 -2.04 -1.94
C ASN A 64 -3.69 -2.91 -1.39
N ASN A 65 -3.36 -4.10 -0.84
CA ASN A 65 -4.32 -5.10 -0.33
C ASN A 65 -5.36 -5.54 -1.39
N GLY A 66 -4.96 -5.61 -2.66
CA GLY A 66 -5.82 -6.02 -3.77
C GLY A 66 -6.52 -4.89 -4.51
N ALA A 67 -6.25 -3.62 -4.16
CA ALA A 67 -6.82 -2.49 -4.90
C ALA A 67 -6.19 -2.31 -6.29
N ASN A 68 -4.95 -2.76 -6.49
CA ASN A 68 -4.28 -2.74 -7.79
C ASN A 68 -3.75 -4.12 -8.14
N ILE A 69 -3.91 -4.52 -9.42
CA ILE A 69 -3.30 -5.74 -9.96
C ILE A 69 -2.56 -5.40 -11.24
N TYR A 70 -1.31 -5.84 -11.31
CA TYR A 70 -0.45 -5.65 -12.48
C TYR A 70 0.00 -6.99 -13.05
N THR A 71 0.10 -7.07 -14.38
CA THR A 71 0.69 -8.21 -15.09
C THR A 71 2.22 -8.17 -15.03
N PRO A 72 2.91 -9.26 -15.40
CA PRO A 72 4.36 -9.26 -15.55
C PRO A 72 4.91 -8.23 -16.56
N GLU A 73 4.09 -7.85 -17.54
CA GLU A 73 4.41 -6.82 -18.54
C GLU A 73 4.24 -5.40 -17.98
N GLY A 74 3.71 -5.27 -16.74
CA GLY A 74 3.47 -3.98 -16.09
C GLY A 74 2.12 -3.35 -16.40
N GLU A 75 1.23 -4.05 -17.11
CA GLU A 75 -0.12 -3.58 -17.38
C GLU A 75 -0.97 -3.62 -16.09
N CYS A 76 -1.65 -2.52 -15.77
CA CYS A 76 -2.61 -2.46 -14.68
C CYS A 76 -3.96 -3.02 -15.14
N ILE A 77 -4.31 -4.22 -14.70
CA ILE A 77 -5.56 -4.90 -15.05
C ILE A 77 -6.69 -4.70 -14.02
N LEU A 78 -6.37 -4.17 -12.86
CA LEU A 78 -7.32 -3.73 -11.85
C LEU A 78 -6.78 -2.48 -11.16
N ASP A 79 -7.60 -1.42 -11.09
CA ASP A 79 -7.32 -0.20 -10.35
C ASP A 79 -8.59 0.24 -9.64
N LYS A 80 -8.75 -0.20 -8.37
CA LYS A 80 -9.84 0.23 -7.50
C LYS A 80 -9.42 1.47 -6.72
N ARG A 81 -10.30 2.46 -6.71
CA ARG A 81 -10.06 3.71 -6.00
C ARG A 81 -11.22 4.05 -5.09
N ILE A 82 -10.91 4.70 -3.99
CA ILE A 82 -11.87 5.37 -3.14
C ILE A 82 -12.25 6.68 -3.85
N PRO A 83 -13.53 6.91 -4.18
CA PRO A 83 -13.93 8.12 -4.90
C PRO A 83 -13.60 9.39 -4.12
N LYS A 84 -13.18 10.44 -4.79
CA LYS A 84 -12.79 11.74 -4.22
C LYS A 84 -13.74 12.25 -3.14
N LYS A 85 -15.05 12.18 -3.37
CA LYS A 85 -16.05 12.59 -2.39
C LYS A 85 -15.90 11.85 -1.06
N ILE A 86 -15.68 10.54 -1.12
CA ILE A 86 -15.49 9.69 0.06
C ILE A 86 -14.13 9.92 0.69
N VAL A 87 -13.08 10.10 -0.12
CA VAL A 87 -11.75 10.52 0.35
C VAL A 87 -11.85 11.78 1.18
N THR A 88 -12.46 12.83 0.66
CA THR A 88 -12.62 14.11 1.38
C THR A 88 -13.32 13.94 2.73
N GLU A 89 -14.39 13.14 2.78
CA GLU A 89 -15.12 12.89 4.03
C GLU A 89 -14.29 12.09 5.04
N ILE A 90 -13.56 11.07 4.58
CA ILE A 90 -12.65 10.27 5.43
C ILE A 90 -11.54 11.16 6.00
N LEU A 91 -10.88 11.96 5.17
CA LEU A 91 -9.78 12.81 5.60
C LEU A 91 -10.24 13.89 6.59
N LYS A 92 -11.40 14.49 6.36
CA LYS A 92 -12.02 15.41 7.34
C LYS A 92 -12.30 14.73 8.69
N GLU A 93 -12.74 13.49 8.68
CA GLU A 93 -12.96 12.74 9.92
C GLU A 93 -11.63 12.45 10.65
N ILE A 94 -10.58 12.08 9.92
CA ILE A 94 -9.23 11.88 10.46
C ILE A 94 -8.73 13.19 11.10
N ARG A 95 -8.79 14.31 10.39
CA ARG A 95 -8.35 15.63 10.88
C ARG A 95 -9.15 16.11 12.09
N LYS A 96 -10.47 15.85 12.11
CA LYS A 96 -11.33 16.18 13.26
C LYS A 96 -10.88 15.49 14.56
N ASN A 97 -10.25 14.35 14.46
CA ASN A 97 -9.67 13.60 15.57
C ASN A 97 -8.21 13.99 15.86
N ASN A 98 -7.71 15.10 15.27
CA ASN A 98 -6.34 15.59 15.38
C ASN A 98 -5.28 14.58 14.93
N LEU A 99 -5.60 13.76 13.93
CA LEU A 99 -4.70 12.79 13.35
C LEU A 99 -4.19 13.25 11.98
N PHE A 100 -2.99 12.79 11.63
CA PHE A 100 -2.39 12.96 10.33
C PHE A 100 -2.62 11.75 9.44
N TYR A 101 -2.53 11.94 8.14
CA TYR A 101 -2.73 10.89 7.15
C TYR A 101 -1.64 10.88 6.09
N SER A 102 -1.38 9.70 5.57
CA SER A 102 -0.63 9.48 4.34
C SER A 102 -1.58 8.94 3.28
N ALA A 103 -1.74 9.64 2.18
CA ALA A 103 -2.69 9.28 1.13
C ALA A 103 -1.96 8.97 -0.18
N PHE A 104 -2.35 7.90 -0.87
CA PHE A 104 -1.59 7.37 -2.00
C PHE A 104 -2.47 7.17 -3.24
N LEU A 105 -1.95 7.62 -4.37
CA LEU A 105 -2.44 7.33 -5.71
C LEU A 105 -1.25 7.01 -6.61
N ASN A 106 -1.08 5.75 -6.99
CA ASN A 106 0.05 5.29 -7.79
C ASN A 106 1.40 5.75 -7.20
N GLU A 107 2.17 6.58 -7.93
CA GLU A 107 3.44 7.17 -7.49
C GLU A 107 3.29 8.44 -6.66
N PHE A 108 2.08 8.96 -6.49
CA PHE A 108 1.84 10.18 -5.73
C PHE A 108 1.55 9.88 -4.26
N TYR A 109 2.17 10.68 -3.40
CA TYR A 109 1.95 10.73 -1.97
C TYR A 109 1.42 12.11 -1.57
N PHE A 110 0.21 12.14 -1.04
CA PHE A 110 -0.45 13.35 -0.59
C PHE A 110 -0.44 13.42 0.94
N HIS A 111 -0.12 14.58 1.47
CA HIS A 111 -0.19 14.88 2.90
C HIS A 111 -0.65 16.31 3.13
N SER A 112 -1.08 16.63 4.35
CA SER A 112 -1.43 18.00 4.70
C SER A 112 -0.19 18.89 4.71
N LYS A 113 -0.30 20.14 4.21
CA LYS A 113 0.77 21.12 4.20
C LYS A 113 1.27 21.49 5.61
N ASP A 114 0.39 21.36 6.62
CA ASP A 114 0.72 21.63 8.02
C ASP A 114 1.47 20.48 8.70
N GLU A 115 1.63 19.36 8.04
CA GLU A 115 2.32 18.19 8.53
C GLU A 115 3.81 18.34 8.28
N THR A 116 4.60 18.41 9.34
CA THR A 116 6.06 18.25 9.23
C THR A 116 6.34 16.78 9.00
N VAL A 117 6.55 16.43 7.74
CA VAL A 117 6.92 15.06 7.34
C VAL A 117 8.36 14.82 7.80
N GLU A 118 8.52 14.36 9.04
CA GLU A 118 9.79 13.82 9.48
C GLU A 118 10.05 12.53 8.69
N ASP A 119 11.08 12.59 7.84
CA ASP A 119 11.76 11.42 7.25
C ASP A 119 11.08 10.64 6.12
N PHE A 120 10.37 11.30 5.21
CA PHE A 120 10.01 10.69 3.91
C PHE A 120 11.17 10.66 2.90
N THR A 121 12.29 11.30 3.22
CA THR A 121 13.52 11.32 2.38
C THR A 121 14.10 9.91 2.11
N SER A 122 13.70 8.92 2.91
CA SER A 122 14.06 7.51 2.70
C SER A 122 13.18 6.77 1.68
N ARG A 123 12.15 7.42 1.11
CA ARG A 123 11.23 6.81 0.12
C ARG A 123 11.33 7.49 -1.25
N PRO A 124 12.46 7.38 -1.96
CA PRO A 124 12.73 8.14 -3.19
C PRO A 124 11.83 7.76 -4.38
N LEU A 125 10.83 6.90 -4.18
CA LEU A 125 10.00 6.34 -5.23
C LEU A 125 8.62 7.01 -5.34
N PHE A 126 8.31 7.98 -4.48
CA PHE A 126 7.04 8.70 -4.51
C PHE A 126 7.24 10.16 -4.88
N THR A 127 6.30 10.70 -5.65
CA THR A 127 6.18 12.15 -5.88
C THR A 127 5.33 12.72 -4.76
N GLU A 128 5.95 13.54 -3.92
CA GLU A 128 5.30 14.19 -2.78
C GLU A 128 4.44 15.36 -3.24
N VAL A 129 3.22 15.45 -2.71
CA VAL A 129 2.25 16.51 -2.98
C VAL A 129 1.67 17.01 -1.67
N ALA A 130 2.16 18.16 -1.21
CA ALA A 130 1.56 18.86 -0.07
C ALA A 130 0.24 19.52 -0.50
N VAL A 131 -0.83 19.29 0.24
CA VAL A 131 -2.16 19.82 -0.05
C VAL A 131 -2.61 20.81 1.03
N GLU A 132 -3.30 21.87 0.60
CA GLU A 132 -3.85 22.88 1.51
C GLU A 132 -5.23 22.46 2.04
N LYS A 133 -6.00 21.73 1.24
CA LYS A 133 -7.36 21.30 1.58
C LYS A 133 -7.59 19.88 1.13
N GLU A 134 -8.30 19.11 1.94
CA GLU A 134 -8.66 17.72 1.64
C GLU A 134 -9.48 17.59 0.35
N GLU A 135 -10.20 18.65 -0.04
CA GLU A 135 -10.96 18.71 -1.30
C GLU A 135 -10.09 18.74 -2.56
N ASP A 136 -8.80 19.04 -2.43
CA ASP A 136 -7.86 19.07 -3.56
C ASP A 136 -7.29 17.68 -3.87
N ILE A 137 -7.44 16.72 -2.94
CA ILE A 137 -6.98 15.34 -3.12
C ILE A 137 -7.92 14.60 -4.10
N PRO A 138 -7.36 13.84 -5.06
CA PRO A 138 -8.15 13.07 -6.04
C PRO A 138 -8.73 11.78 -5.44
N ASP A 139 -9.25 10.90 -6.29
CA ASP A 139 -9.51 9.50 -5.95
C ASP A 139 -8.21 8.83 -5.48
N LEU A 140 -8.27 7.96 -4.48
CA LEU A 140 -7.09 7.33 -3.88
C LEU A 140 -7.15 5.82 -3.91
N ASN A 141 -5.98 5.19 -4.04
CA ASN A 141 -5.86 3.74 -3.83
C ASN A 141 -5.81 3.38 -2.35
N LYS A 142 -5.23 4.26 -1.50
CA LYS A 142 -4.98 3.95 -0.09
C LYS A 142 -4.84 5.21 0.76
N ILE A 143 -5.32 5.11 2.01
CA ILE A 143 -5.06 6.07 3.09
C ILE A 143 -4.46 5.30 4.26
N ILE A 144 -3.42 5.84 4.86
CA ILE A 144 -2.77 5.31 6.07
C ILE A 144 -2.87 6.37 7.15
N VAL A 145 -3.18 5.95 8.37
CA VAL A 145 -3.11 6.76 9.58
C VAL A 145 -2.24 6.01 10.58
N SER A 146 -1.32 6.71 11.21
CA SER A 146 -0.45 6.18 12.25
C SER A 146 -0.57 7.04 13.51
N ASP A 147 -0.56 6.40 14.66
CA ASP A 147 -0.52 7.06 15.97
C ASP A 147 0.14 6.10 16.96
N ASP A 148 0.89 6.64 17.92
CA ASP A 148 1.58 5.85 18.94
C ASP A 148 0.60 5.28 19.98
N ASN A 149 -0.62 5.84 20.06
CA ASN A 149 -1.66 5.36 20.96
C ASN A 149 -2.64 4.43 20.22
N PRO A 150 -2.55 3.11 20.41
CA PRO A 150 -3.43 2.17 19.68
C PRO A 150 -4.92 2.35 20.00
N LYS A 151 -5.28 2.95 21.13
CA LYS A 151 -6.69 3.21 21.47
C LYS A 151 -7.30 4.25 20.53
N VAL A 152 -6.54 5.29 20.17
CA VAL A 152 -6.95 6.33 19.23
C VAL A 152 -7.24 5.73 17.85
N LEU A 153 -6.35 4.84 17.38
CA LEU A 153 -6.54 4.15 16.11
C LEU A 153 -7.76 3.21 16.12
N ILE A 154 -8.01 2.51 17.24
CA ILE A 154 -9.18 1.64 17.40
C ILE A 154 -10.47 2.47 17.34
N GLU A 155 -10.51 3.62 18.03
CA GLU A 155 -11.65 4.54 18.00
C GLU A 155 -11.90 5.08 16.60
N LEU A 156 -10.84 5.54 15.92
CA LEU A 156 -10.93 5.99 14.53
C LEU A 156 -11.47 4.90 13.61
N VAL A 157 -10.94 3.68 13.69
CA VAL A 157 -11.41 2.53 12.90
C VAL A 157 -12.91 2.29 13.11
N ASN A 158 -13.38 2.35 14.35
CA ASN A 158 -14.81 2.18 14.65
C ASN A 158 -15.67 3.30 14.02
N ILE A 159 -15.23 4.55 14.13
CA ILE A 159 -15.90 5.70 13.51
C ILE A 159 -15.96 5.52 11.98
N LEU A 160 -14.83 5.23 11.36
CA LEU A 160 -14.74 5.07 9.91
C LEU A 160 -15.55 3.87 9.42
N LYS A 161 -15.49 2.72 10.10
CA LYS A 161 -16.30 1.54 9.76
C LYS A 161 -17.79 1.82 9.80
N ASN A 162 -18.26 2.51 10.82
CA ASN A 162 -19.67 2.86 10.94
C ASN A 162 -20.18 3.76 9.80
N LYS A 163 -19.30 4.65 9.28
CA LYS A 163 -19.67 5.60 8.23
C LYS A 163 -19.40 5.08 6.81
N PHE A 164 -18.30 4.35 6.60
CA PHE A 164 -17.74 4.14 5.26
C PHE A 164 -17.49 2.66 4.91
N SER A 165 -17.79 1.67 5.77
CA SER A 165 -17.49 0.25 5.51
C SER A 165 -18.12 -0.32 4.24
N HIS A 166 -19.19 0.29 3.75
CA HIS A 166 -19.83 -0.08 2.48
C HIS A 166 -19.20 0.58 1.25
N LEU A 167 -18.22 1.49 1.44
CA LEU A 167 -17.59 2.29 0.40
C LEU A 167 -16.07 2.06 0.31
N ALA A 168 -15.45 1.66 1.44
CA ALA A 168 -14.02 1.41 1.52
C ALA A 168 -13.71 0.29 2.51
N GLU A 169 -12.66 -0.47 2.23
CA GLU A 169 -12.11 -1.43 3.19
C GLU A 169 -11.34 -0.69 4.28
N ILE A 170 -11.67 -0.96 5.54
CA ILE A 170 -11.06 -0.30 6.70
C ILE A 170 -10.49 -1.35 7.64
N MET A 171 -9.17 -1.33 7.81
CA MET A 171 -8.44 -2.30 8.59
C MET A 171 -7.53 -1.62 9.61
N LEU A 172 -7.39 -2.25 10.78
CA LEU A 172 -6.32 -1.97 11.71
C LEU A 172 -5.17 -2.94 11.40
N SER A 173 -4.03 -2.43 10.96
CA SER A 173 -2.83 -3.23 10.82
C SER A 173 -2.10 -3.32 12.15
N GLN A 174 -1.49 -4.47 12.44
CA GLN A 174 -0.58 -4.56 13.57
C GLN A 174 0.71 -3.78 13.27
N PRO A 175 1.37 -3.20 14.30
CA PRO A 175 2.70 -2.65 14.13
C PRO A 175 3.60 -3.74 13.54
N THR A 176 4.25 -3.43 12.44
CA THR A 176 5.33 -4.29 11.92
C THR A 176 6.46 -4.25 12.93
N CYS A 177 6.73 -5.37 13.60
CA CYS A 177 7.89 -5.56 14.45
C CYS A 177 9.20 -5.43 13.66
#